data_8905bcad935c62f2814efce2a9573ada
#
_entry.id   8905bcad935c62f2814efce2a9573ada
#
_cell.length_a   1.000
_cell.length_b   1.000
_cell.length_c   1.000
_cell.angle_alpha   90.00
_cell.angle_beta   90.00
_cell.angle_gamma   90.00
#
_symmetry.space_group_name_H-M   'P 1'
#
loop_
_entity.id
_entity.type
_entity.pdbx_description
1 polymer ?
#
loop_
_entity_poly.entity_id
_entity_poly.type
_entity_poly.pdbx_seq_one_letter_code
_entity_poly.pdbx_strand_id
1 'polypeptide(L)'
;MTLPADQPDVVIVGGGLAGLAAAAALGAAGFRVDLHERRPFLGGRASSWELPPAVSNGQMDGDLKVAATSIDNCQHVLLGCCTNLLDLYERLGVRHLISFHDAVPFVTPDGRVSTMQERGGPAPLHLLASLARFHPLSWRDRLAVMAGLAAVGFEPAMLGRLRLDSETMLAWLQRHLQTPRAIDYFWRPVLTSALNEDPERVSAWHGLQVFWLGFLANRAGHRVGLPAVPLGELYGAQIPGVRVHFRSAVRELRHEAGRVAGARLDDGRMAPARWLIVALPFEETARLLPGDYSAFSHSPIIGIHLWFDRPLFEAPFAALLGRTVQWAFRKLGDPGYVQCVVSAARELLPMPPDQIVETAVRELREFFPNTWAQLLRSSVIKEVRATYSAAPGMEARRPSPATPFANCFQAGDWTATGWPPTMEGAVRSGYAAAERVTQAAGRPQRFLLPELPAEGLSRWFPTARITEPRP
;
A
#
# COMPACT_ATOMS: atom_id res chain seq x y z
N MET A 1 -14.86 -35.68 11.27
CA MET A 1 -13.57 -36.11 11.82
C MET A 1 -13.11 -35.02 12.77
N THR A 2 -13.06 -35.28 14.07
CA THR A 2 -12.48 -34.39 15.07
C THR A 2 -10.97 -34.49 14.98
N LEU A 3 -10.29 -33.38 14.72
CA LEU A 3 -8.83 -33.34 14.72
C LEU A 3 -8.31 -33.55 16.15
N PRO A 4 -7.11 -34.14 16.34
CA PRO A 4 -6.43 -34.19 17.62
C PRO A 4 -6.34 -32.79 18.26
N ALA A 5 -6.33 -32.73 19.60
CA ALA A 5 -6.35 -31.46 20.34
C ALA A 5 -5.20 -30.49 20.01
N ASP A 6 -4.08 -30.99 19.49
CA ASP A 6 -2.89 -30.19 19.12
C ASP A 6 -2.85 -29.73 17.66
N GLN A 7 -3.80 -30.14 16.82
CA GLN A 7 -3.79 -29.71 15.41
C GLN A 7 -4.48 -28.35 15.22
N PRO A 8 -3.94 -27.50 14.33
CA PRO A 8 -4.59 -26.22 14.03
C PRO A 8 -5.93 -26.42 13.31
N ASP A 9 -6.86 -25.51 13.54
CA ASP A 9 -8.11 -25.46 12.78
C ASP A 9 -7.87 -24.88 11.39
N VAL A 10 -6.95 -23.92 11.30
CA VAL A 10 -6.62 -23.19 10.07
C VAL A 10 -5.11 -23.13 9.87
N VAL A 11 -4.66 -23.44 8.68
CA VAL A 11 -3.29 -23.18 8.21
C VAL A 11 -3.31 -21.99 7.27
N ILE A 12 -2.45 -21.00 7.52
CA ILE A 12 -2.26 -19.82 6.65
C ILE A 12 -0.86 -19.88 6.06
N VAL A 13 -0.76 -19.73 4.74
CA VAL A 13 0.50 -19.72 4.00
C VAL A 13 0.83 -18.29 3.57
N GLY A 14 1.87 -17.72 4.16
CA GLY A 14 2.37 -16.37 3.91
C GLY A 14 2.02 -15.37 5.02
N GLY A 15 3.05 -14.76 5.59
CA GLY A 15 2.99 -13.78 6.69
C GLY A 15 2.99 -12.32 6.24
N GLY A 16 2.53 -12.01 5.01
CA GLY A 16 2.26 -10.66 4.56
C GLY A 16 0.97 -10.08 5.17
N LEU A 17 0.62 -8.84 4.85
CA LEU A 17 -0.56 -8.16 5.43
C LEU A 17 -1.87 -8.94 5.25
N ALA A 18 -2.05 -9.61 4.11
CA ALA A 18 -3.22 -10.45 3.89
C ALA A 18 -3.29 -11.65 4.85
N GLY A 19 -2.15 -12.35 5.04
CA GLY A 19 -2.07 -13.47 5.97
C GLY A 19 -2.19 -13.04 7.43
N LEU A 20 -1.56 -11.92 7.80
CA LEU A 20 -1.69 -11.33 9.13
C LEU A 20 -3.13 -10.91 9.45
N ALA A 21 -3.81 -10.28 8.50
CA ALA A 21 -5.21 -9.91 8.66
C ALA A 21 -6.11 -11.14 8.88
N ALA A 22 -5.93 -12.17 8.05
CA ALA A 22 -6.67 -13.41 8.21
C ALA A 22 -6.37 -14.10 9.56
N ALA A 23 -5.09 -14.13 9.97
CA ALA A 23 -4.66 -14.72 11.23
C ALA A 23 -5.25 -13.98 12.43
N ALA A 24 -5.17 -12.64 12.45
CA ALA A 24 -5.71 -11.82 13.53
C ALA A 24 -7.24 -11.96 13.65
N ALA A 25 -7.94 -11.96 12.51
CA ALA A 25 -9.39 -12.15 12.49
C ALA A 25 -9.81 -13.52 13.00
N LEU A 26 -9.18 -14.59 12.52
CA LEU A 26 -9.52 -15.97 12.90
C LEU A 26 -9.10 -16.28 14.32
N GLY A 27 -7.94 -15.81 14.77
CA GLY A 27 -7.50 -15.95 16.18
C GLY A 27 -8.50 -15.31 17.14
N ALA A 28 -8.94 -14.08 16.84
CA ALA A 28 -9.96 -13.38 17.62
C ALA A 28 -11.33 -14.10 17.59
N ALA A 29 -11.63 -14.85 16.51
CA ALA A 29 -12.82 -15.68 16.38
C ALA A 29 -12.70 -17.05 17.10
N GLY A 30 -11.61 -17.30 17.80
CA GLY A 30 -11.37 -18.52 18.59
C GLY A 30 -10.93 -19.74 17.76
N PHE A 31 -10.38 -19.52 16.55
CA PHE A 31 -9.71 -20.59 15.80
C PHE A 31 -8.25 -20.69 16.25
N ARG A 32 -7.72 -21.92 16.26
CA ARG A 32 -6.29 -22.18 16.38
C ARG A 32 -5.67 -22.05 15.00
N VAL A 33 -4.76 -21.11 14.83
CA VAL A 33 -4.16 -20.76 13.54
C VAL A 33 -2.67 -21.06 13.56
N ASP A 34 -2.19 -21.80 12.55
CA ASP A 34 -0.77 -21.93 12.24
C ASP A 34 -0.46 -21.10 11.00
N LEU A 35 0.38 -20.09 11.14
CA LEU A 35 0.82 -19.21 10.06
C LEU A 35 2.26 -19.58 9.68
N HIS A 36 2.45 -20.00 8.44
CA HIS A 36 3.76 -20.38 7.89
C HIS A 36 4.33 -19.26 7.02
N GLU A 37 5.49 -18.73 7.40
CA GLU A 37 6.22 -17.69 6.67
C GLU A 37 7.63 -18.18 6.32
N ARG A 38 8.05 -18.06 5.05
CA ARG A 38 9.36 -18.48 4.56
C ARG A 38 10.52 -17.62 5.08
N ARG A 39 10.25 -16.36 5.38
CA ARG A 39 11.23 -15.39 5.92
C ARG A 39 11.32 -15.49 7.44
N PRO A 40 12.37 -14.94 8.06
CA PRO A 40 12.47 -14.88 9.52
C PRO A 40 11.67 -13.73 10.14
N PHE A 41 10.80 -13.05 9.38
CA PHE A 41 10.01 -11.90 9.80
C PHE A 41 8.66 -11.84 9.07
N LEU A 42 7.71 -11.10 9.63
CA LEU A 42 6.37 -10.85 9.08
C LEU A 42 6.32 -9.54 8.27
N GLY A 43 5.17 -9.23 7.68
CA GLY A 43 4.91 -8.02 6.92
C GLY A 43 5.03 -8.19 5.40
N GLY A 44 5.73 -9.22 4.93
CA GLY A 44 5.87 -9.52 3.49
C GLY A 44 6.63 -8.41 2.75
N ARG A 45 5.94 -7.68 1.85
CA ARG A 45 6.50 -6.53 1.12
C ARG A 45 6.63 -5.28 1.99
N ALA A 46 5.82 -5.15 3.04
CA ALA A 46 5.92 -4.08 4.05
C ALA A 46 6.84 -4.55 5.18
N SER A 47 8.15 -4.50 4.99
CA SER A 47 9.15 -5.03 5.92
C SER A 47 10.35 -4.11 6.05
N SER A 48 11.12 -4.33 7.11
CA SER A 48 12.37 -3.62 7.39
C SER A 48 13.56 -4.55 7.26
N TRP A 49 14.72 -3.98 7.00
CA TRP A 49 16.00 -4.67 6.83
C TRP A 49 17.06 -4.00 7.72
N GLU A 50 17.96 -4.79 8.25
CA GLU A 50 19.16 -4.25 8.90
C GLU A 50 20.26 -4.05 7.86
N LEU A 51 20.71 -2.82 7.68
CA LEU A 51 21.92 -2.54 6.93
C LEU A 51 23.14 -2.84 7.81
N PRO A 52 24.18 -3.50 7.26
CA PRO A 52 25.45 -3.62 7.96
C PRO A 52 26.01 -2.22 8.28
N PRO A 53 26.81 -2.09 9.34
CA PRO A 53 27.51 -0.84 9.65
C PRO A 53 28.26 -0.33 8.42
N ALA A 54 28.28 0.99 8.20
CA ALA A 54 29.03 1.57 7.11
C ALA A 54 30.52 1.29 7.33
N VAL A 55 31.15 0.60 6.38
CA VAL A 55 32.62 0.48 6.34
C VAL A 55 33.10 1.73 5.62
N SER A 56 33.60 2.72 6.36
CA SER A 56 34.38 3.81 5.77
C SER A 56 35.67 3.22 5.19
N ASN A 57 36.08 3.70 4.01
CA ASN A 57 37.29 3.27 3.32
C ASN A 57 38.53 3.23 4.28
N GLY A 58 38.76 2.05 4.88
CA GLY A 58 40.04 1.70 5.50
C GLY A 58 40.41 2.36 6.81
N GLN A 59 39.61 3.28 7.38
CA GLN A 59 39.81 3.82 8.72
C GLN A 59 38.55 3.67 9.54
N MET A 60 38.62 2.84 10.57
CA MET A 60 37.64 2.83 11.65
C MET A 60 37.81 4.14 12.44
N ASP A 61 37.06 5.17 12.09
CA ASP A 61 36.94 6.34 12.96
C ASP A 61 36.17 5.90 14.21
N GLY A 62 36.89 5.88 15.34
CA GLY A 62 36.52 5.24 16.59
C GLY A 62 35.32 5.84 17.32
N ASP A 63 34.66 6.88 16.81
CA ASP A 63 33.57 7.60 17.50
C ASP A 63 32.22 7.65 16.76
N LEU A 64 32.15 7.21 15.51
CA LEU A 64 30.86 7.02 14.82
C LEU A 64 30.51 5.53 14.82
N LYS A 65 30.06 5.01 15.96
CA LYS A 65 29.22 3.80 15.99
C LYS A 65 27.90 4.11 15.29
N VAL A 66 27.89 4.07 13.95
CA VAL A 66 26.64 3.96 13.20
C VAL A 66 26.10 2.58 13.53
N ALA A 67 25.24 2.52 14.54
CA ALA A 67 24.49 1.32 14.90
C ALA A 67 23.85 0.72 13.65
N ALA A 68 23.68 -0.58 13.62
CA ALA A 68 22.96 -1.25 12.53
C ALA A 68 21.66 -0.47 12.28
N THR A 69 21.54 0.15 11.10
CA THR A 69 20.42 1.02 10.79
C THR A 69 19.33 0.17 10.17
N SER A 70 18.21 0.02 10.87
CA SER A 70 17.02 -0.59 10.29
C SER A 70 16.44 0.36 9.24
N ILE A 71 16.30 -0.12 8.01
CA ILE A 71 15.65 0.61 6.92
C ILE A 71 14.41 -0.14 6.45
N ASP A 72 13.38 0.60 6.08
CA ASP A 72 12.19 0.02 5.48
C ASP A 72 12.45 -0.31 4.01
N ASN A 73 11.85 -1.39 3.50
CA ASN A 73 11.92 -1.76 2.09
C ASN A 73 11.58 -0.56 1.17
N CYS A 74 10.51 0.14 1.54
CA CYS A 74 10.10 1.42 0.97
C CYS A 74 9.33 2.19 2.06
N GLN A 75 9.16 3.50 1.92
CA GLN A 75 8.25 4.22 2.81
C GLN A 75 6.82 3.78 2.53
N HIS A 76 6.16 3.27 3.56
CA HIS A 76 4.75 2.90 3.50
C HIS A 76 3.90 4.01 4.12
N VAL A 77 2.98 4.51 3.32
CA VAL A 77 2.05 5.57 3.68
C VAL A 77 0.64 5.01 3.63
N LEU A 78 -0.21 5.42 4.55
CA LEU A 78 -1.63 5.13 4.50
C LEU A 78 -2.44 6.42 4.52
N LEU A 79 -3.63 6.38 3.96
CA LEU A 79 -4.61 7.46 4.07
C LEU A 79 -5.64 7.12 5.14
N GLY A 80 -6.29 8.15 5.70
CA GLY A 80 -7.33 7.98 6.71
C GLY A 80 -8.54 7.15 6.24
N CYS A 81 -8.72 6.99 4.93
CA CYS A 81 -9.76 6.12 4.34
C CYS A 81 -9.42 4.62 4.38
N CYS A 82 -8.22 4.21 4.80
CA CYS A 82 -7.80 2.80 4.89
C CYS A 82 -8.36 2.15 6.17
N THR A 83 -9.67 1.95 6.24
CA THR A 83 -10.39 1.52 7.45
C THR A 83 -9.98 0.13 7.94
N ASN A 84 -9.78 -0.81 7.03
CA ASN A 84 -9.43 -2.19 7.38
C ASN A 84 -7.96 -2.32 7.80
N LEU A 85 -7.05 -1.56 7.18
CA LEU A 85 -5.66 -1.50 7.61
C LEU A 85 -5.54 -0.92 9.03
N LEU A 86 -6.32 0.10 9.33
CA LEU A 86 -6.36 0.70 10.65
C LEU A 86 -6.96 -0.24 11.70
N ASP A 87 -7.98 -1.03 11.35
CA ASP A 87 -8.52 -2.09 12.20
C ASP A 87 -7.49 -3.20 12.45
N LEU A 88 -6.73 -3.60 11.42
CA LEU A 88 -5.64 -4.56 11.62
C LEU A 88 -4.61 -4.02 12.63
N TYR A 89 -4.19 -2.76 12.50
CA TYR A 89 -3.26 -2.15 13.47
C TYR A 89 -3.83 -2.07 14.88
N GLU A 90 -5.15 -1.86 15.03
CA GLU A 90 -5.83 -1.93 16.32
C GLU A 90 -5.79 -3.35 16.89
N ARG A 91 -6.12 -4.37 16.08
CA ARG A 91 -6.06 -5.79 16.50
C ARG A 91 -4.65 -6.24 16.89
N LEU A 92 -3.63 -5.68 16.25
CA LEU A 92 -2.23 -5.94 16.60
C LEU A 92 -1.74 -5.08 17.78
N GLY A 93 -2.54 -4.14 18.30
CA GLY A 93 -2.18 -3.25 19.39
C GLY A 93 -1.16 -2.16 19.00
N VAL A 94 -0.93 -1.94 17.71
CA VAL A 94 0.12 -1.02 17.19
C VAL A 94 -0.45 0.26 16.54
N ARG A 95 -1.75 0.48 16.62
CA ARG A 95 -2.42 1.66 16.02
C ARG A 95 -1.83 2.98 16.51
N HIS A 96 -1.39 3.06 17.75
CA HIS A 96 -0.77 4.22 18.37
C HIS A 96 0.61 4.56 17.79
N LEU A 97 1.24 3.64 17.06
CA LEU A 97 2.52 3.84 16.37
C LEU A 97 2.35 4.48 14.98
N ILE A 98 1.13 4.82 14.57
CA ILE A 98 0.85 5.55 13.32
C ILE A 98 0.57 7.01 13.64
N SER A 99 1.45 7.89 13.16
CA SER A 99 1.29 9.33 13.27
C SER A 99 0.53 9.89 12.08
N PHE A 100 -0.55 10.65 12.33
CA PHE A 100 -1.36 11.28 11.29
C PHE A 100 -0.98 12.74 11.07
N HIS A 101 -0.91 13.12 9.80
CA HIS A 101 -0.61 14.48 9.34
C HIS A 101 -1.77 14.98 8.46
N ASP A 102 -2.27 16.17 8.78
CA ASP A 102 -3.38 16.80 8.05
C ASP A 102 -2.89 17.71 6.92
N ALA A 103 -1.60 18.02 6.88
CA ALA A 103 -0.96 18.88 5.92
C ALA A 103 0.06 18.15 5.06
N VAL A 104 -0.04 18.28 3.75
CA VAL A 104 0.89 17.73 2.77
C VAL A 104 1.61 18.87 2.06
N PRO A 105 2.92 19.06 2.29
CA PRO A 105 3.71 20.03 1.55
C PRO A 105 4.09 19.48 0.16
N PHE A 106 3.80 20.26 -0.87
CA PHE A 106 4.21 20.05 -2.25
C PHE A 106 5.29 21.08 -2.60
N VAL A 107 6.44 20.60 -3.03
CA VAL A 107 7.61 21.44 -3.34
C VAL A 107 7.88 21.40 -4.83
N THR A 108 8.08 22.58 -5.44
CA THR A 108 8.53 22.72 -6.83
C THR A 108 10.06 22.88 -6.90
N PRO A 109 10.71 22.60 -8.06
CA PRO A 109 12.18 22.68 -8.19
C PRO A 109 12.80 24.03 -7.86
N ASP A 110 12.02 25.10 -7.87
CA ASP A 110 12.43 26.44 -7.43
C ASP A 110 12.34 26.66 -5.90
N GLY A 111 12.11 25.60 -5.14
CA GLY A 111 12.03 25.59 -3.67
C GLY A 111 10.74 26.15 -3.10
N ARG A 112 9.77 26.52 -3.93
CA ARG A 112 8.47 27.03 -3.43
C ARG A 112 7.60 25.89 -2.91
N VAL A 113 6.95 26.14 -1.76
CA VAL A 113 6.09 25.17 -1.08
C VAL A 113 4.62 25.59 -1.19
N SER A 114 3.78 24.64 -1.60
CA SER A 114 2.31 24.73 -1.47
C SER A 114 1.82 23.65 -0.52
N THR A 115 1.10 24.02 0.51
CA THR A 115 0.57 23.04 1.47
C THR A 115 -0.89 22.72 1.16
N MET A 116 -1.18 21.45 0.89
CA MET A 116 -2.54 20.95 0.81
C MET A 116 -2.96 20.50 2.20
N GLN A 117 -3.99 21.17 2.75
CA GLN A 117 -4.53 20.87 4.08
C GLN A 117 -5.98 21.29 4.16
N GLU A 118 -6.72 20.72 5.07
CA GLU A 118 -8.05 21.17 5.39
C GLU A 118 -8.03 22.61 5.94
N ARG A 119 -8.93 23.44 5.43
CA ARG A 119 -9.10 24.84 5.86
C ARG A 119 -10.54 25.17 6.20
N GLY A 120 -11.31 24.16 6.64
CA GLY A 120 -12.72 24.30 6.99
C GLY A 120 -13.67 24.05 5.81
N GLY A 121 -14.97 24.04 6.10
CA GLY A 121 -16.03 23.67 5.16
C GLY A 121 -16.39 22.18 5.17
N PRO A 122 -17.56 21.82 4.66
CA PRO A 122 -17.99 20.44 4.55
C PRO A 122 -17.24 19.71 3.41
N ALA A 123 -17.10 18.37 3.48
CA ALA A 123 -16.70 17.60 2.31
C ALA A 123 -17.70 17.83 1.15
N PRO A 124 -17.23 17.95 -0.10
CA PRO A 124 -15.84 17.86 -0.58
C PRO A 124 -15.07 19.21 -0.59
N LEU A 125 -15.60 20.29 -0.03
CA LEU A 125 -15.06 21.65 -0.14
C LEU A 125 -13.92 21.96 0.83
N HIS A 126 -13.65 21.09 1.80
CA HIS A 126 -12.67 21.29 2.88
C HIS A 126 -11.23 21.55 2.38
N LEU A 127 -10.86 21.05 1.17
CA LEU A 127 -9.56 21.27 0.54
C LEU A 127 -9.55 22.41 -0.49
N LEU A 128 -10.71 23.00 -0.82
CA LEU A 128 -10.85 23.98 -1.89
C LEU A 128 -9.96 25.21 -1.68
N ALA A 129 -9.88 25.71 -0.45
CA ALA A 129 -9.06 26.88 -0.13
C ALA A 129 -7.56 26.61 -0.31
N SER A 130 -7.10 25.36 -0.11
CA SER A 130 -5.73 24.96 -0.38
C SER A 130 -5.49 24.80 -1.88
N LEU A 131 -6.43 24.23 -2.64
CA LEU A 131 -6.37 24.17 -4.10
C LEU A 131 -6.32 25.58 -4.74
N ALA A 132 -7.11 26.53 -4.21
CA ALA A 132 -7.10 27.92 -4.69
C ALA A 132 -5.73 28.60 -4.50
N ARG A 133 -4.95 28.18 -3.50
CA ARG A 133 -3.60 28.69 -3.21
C ARG A 133 -2.48 27.83 -3.76
N PHE A 134 -2.80 26.75 -4.46
CA PHE A 134 -1.81 25.81 -5.01
C PHE A 134 -1.09 26.47 -6.20
N HIS A 135 0.07 27.07 -5.95
CA HIS A 135 0.78 27.89 -6.93
C HIS A 135 1.31 27.15 -8.16
N PRO A 136 1.58 25.80 -8.12
CA PRO A 136 1.97 25.09 -9.32
C PRO A 136 0.93 25.16 -10.45
N LEU A 137 -0.33 25.47 -10.14
CA LEU A 137 -1.44 25.55 -11.09
C LEU A 137 -1.85 26.99 -11.38
N SER A 138 -2.08 27.31 -12.67
CA SER A 138 -2.75 28.53 -13.08
C SER A 138 -4.25 28.51 -12.68
N TRP A 139 -4.94 29.63 -12.79
CA TRP A 139 -6.38 29.68 -12.53
C TRP A 139 -7.19 28.76 -13.49
N ARG A 140 -6.75 28.63 -14.75
CA ARG A 140 -7.36 27.72 -15.75
C ARG A 140 -7.18 26.26 -15.36
N ASP A 141 -5.99 25.90 -14.91
CA ASP A 141 -5.69 24.53 -14.45
C ASP A 141 -6.54 24.17 -13.21
N ARG A 142 -6.70 25.12 -12.27
CA ARG A 142 -7.55 24.92 -11.09
C ARG A 142 -9.01 24.71 -11.44
N LEU A 143 -9.53 25.47 -12.42
CA LEU A 143 -10.90 25.27 -12.91
C LEU A 143 -11.07 23.90 -13.56
N ALA A 144 -10.09 23.48 -14.39
CA ALA A 144 -10.09 22.14 -14.99
C ALA A 144 -10.07 21.05 -13.91
N VAL A 145 -9.20 21.17 -12.89
CA VAL A 145 -9.16 20.24 -11.74
C VAL A 145 -10.50 20.19 -11.01
N MET A 146 -11.11 21.33 -10.71
CA MET A 146 -12.42 21.36 -10.05
C MET A 146 -13.52 20.67 -10.87
N ALA A 147 -13.54 20.85 -12.20
CA ALA A 147 -14.47 20.15 -13.08
C ALA A 147 -14.23 18.64 -13.08
N GLY A 148 -12.96 18.21 -13.13
CA GLY A 148 -12.59 16.79 -13.02
C GLY A 148 -12.99 16.19 -11.67
N LEU A 149 -12.72 16.88 -10.55
CA LEU A 149 -13.14 16.42 -9.22
C LEU A 149 -14.67 16.34 -9.08
N ALA A 150 -15.41 17.24 -9.70
CA ALA A 150 -16.87 17.13 -9.76
C ALA A 150 -17.29 15.84 -10.51
N ALA A 151 -16.66 15.55 -11.67
CA ALA A 151 -16.96 14.34 -12.44
C ALA A 151 -16.67 13.06 -11.63
N VAL A 152 -15.65 13.04 -10.76
CA VAL A 152 -15.40 11.93 -9.82
C VAL A 152 -16.61 11.64 -8.92
N GLY A 153 -17.38 12.66 -8.55
CA GLY A 153 -18.59 12.50 -7.74
C GLY A 153 -19.78 11.89 -8.48
N PHE A 154 -19.78 11.89 -9.81
CA PHE A 154 -20.93 11.45 -10.62
C PHE A 154 -20.65 10.20 -11.44
N GLU A 155 -19.53 10.16 -12.17
CA GLU A 155 -19.31 9.13 -13.19
C GLU A 155 -19.19 7.70 -12.66
N PRO A 156 -18.60 7.40 -11.51
CA PRO A 156 -18.58 6.03 -11.00
C PRO A 156 -19.97 5.40 -10.85
N ALA A 157 -20.96 6.20 -10.42
CA ALA A 157 -22.33 5.74 -10.30
C ALA A 157 -23.06 5.66 -11.66
N MET A 158 -22.71 6.53 -12.60
CA MET A 158 -23.37 6.61 -13.92
C MET A 158 -22.85 5.57 -14.91
N LEU A 159 -21.52 5.39 -14.96
CA LEU A 159 -20.88 4.53 -15.95
C LEU A 159 -20.61 3.12 -15.41
N GLY A 160 -20.45 3.01 -14.09
CA GLY A 160 -20.17 1.76 -13.42
C GLY A 160 -18.69 1.32 -13.57
N ARG A 161 -18.32 0.37 -12.73
CA ARG A 161 -16.96 -0.12 -12.57
C ARG A 161 -16.35 -0.67 -13.85
N LEU A 162 -17.05 -1.56 -14.56
CA LEU A 162 -16.48 -2.21 -15.75
C LEU A 162 -16.20 -1.24 -16.89
N ARG A 163 -17.04 -0.22 -17.07
CA ARG A 163 -16.83 0.78 -18.12
C ARG A 163 -15.61 1.66 -17.79
N LEU A 164 -15.49 2.12 -16.56
CA LEU A 164 -14.35 2.93 -16.12
C LEU A 164 -13.06 2.12 -16.03
N ASP A 165 -13.15 0.82 -15.73
CA ASP A 165 -11.99 -0.08 -15.75
C ASP A 165 -11.48 -0.37 -17.16
N SER A 166 -12.25 -0.14 -18.20
CA SER A 166 -11.85 -0.41 -19.58
C SER A 166 -10.97 0.68 -20.23
N GLU A 167 -10.78 1.82 -19.56
CA GLU A 167 -9.96 2.93 -20.08
C GLU A 167 -8.84 3.31 -19.07
N THR A 168 -7.76 3.94 -19.57
CA THR A 168 -6.71 4.47 -18.73
C THR A 168 -7.16 5.75 -18.02
N MET A 169 -6.56 6.04 -16.88
CA MET A 169 -6.83 7.29 -16.17
C MET A 169 -6.41 8.51 -17.00
N LEU A 170 -5.35 8.42 -17.79
CA LEU A 170 -4.97 9.50 -18.71
C LEU A 170 -6.04 9.77 -19.75
N ALA A 171 -6.62 8.73 -20.38
CA ALA A 171 -7.70 8.88 -21.34
C ALA A 171 -8.93 9.55 -20.71
N TRP A 172 -9.26 9.16 -19.48
CA TRP A 172 -10.32 9.80 -18.70
C TRP A 172 -10.02 11.29 -18.46
N LEU A 173 -8.80 11.62 -17.99
CA LEU A 173 -8.37 13.00 -17.75
C LEU A 173 -8.44 13.87 -19.01
N GLN A 174 -7.99 13.34 -20.15
CA GLN A 174 -8.05 14.03 -21.45
C GLN A 174 -9.50 14.27 -21.90
N ARG A 175 -10.38 13.29 -21.74
CA ARG A 175 -11.82 13.39 -22.04
C ARG A 175 -12.49 14.47 -21.17
N HIS A 176 -11.99 14.68 -19.94
CA HIS A 176 -12.43 15.75 -19.04
C HIS A 176 -11.61 17.04 -19.17
N LEU A 177 -10.95 17.25 -20.30
CA LEU A 177 -10.24 18.49 -20.66
C LEU A 177 -9.23 18.93 -19.58
N GLN A 178 -8.61 17.94 -18.88
CA GLN A 178 -7.55 18.28 -17.94
C GLN A 178 -6.32 18.78 -18.70
N THR A 179 -5.79 19.93 -18.28
CA THR A 179 -4.60 20.50 -18.92
C THR A 179 -3.37 19.62 -18.63
N PRO A 180 -2.33 19.63 -19.50
CA PRO A 180 -1.09 18.89 -19.21
C PRO A 180 -0.50 19.28 -17.85
N ARG A 181 -0.53 20.56 -17.50
CA ARG A 181 -0.03 21.06 -16.22
C ARG A 181 -0.85 20.55 -15.02
N ALA A 182 -2.18 20.49 -15.14
CA ALA A 182 -3.03 19.88 -14.12
C ALA A 182 -2.75 18.38 -13.95
N ILE A 183 -2.52 17.67 -15.06
CA ILE A 183 -2.16 16.25 -15.02
C ILE A 183 -0.83 16.06 -14.29
N ASP A 184 0.22 16.79 -14.65
CA ASP A 184 1.56 16.56 -14.13
C ASP A 184 1.76 17.05 -12.69
N TYR A 185 1.08 18.13 -12.28
CA TYR A 185 1.30 18.75 -10.97
C TYR A 185 0.21 18.49 -9.94
N PHE A 186 -0.93 17.90 -10.33
CA PHE A 186 -2.02 17.60 -9.40
C PHE A 186 -2.43 16.11 -9.47
N TRP A 187 -2.85 15.62 -10.65
CA TRP A 187 -3.37 14.26 -10.77
C TRP A 187 -2.28 13.19 -10.65
N ARG A 188 -1.21 13.30 -11.43
CA ARG A 188 -0.11 12.32 -11.47
C ARG A 188 0.55 12.09 -10.11
N PRO A 189 0.96 13.13 -9.34
CA PRO A 189 1.61 12.90 -8.04
C PRO A 189 0.76 12.08 -7.07
N VAL A 190 -0.55 12.30 -7.04
CA VAL A 190 -1.47 11.54 -6.19
C VAL A 190 -1.67 10.12 -6.71
N LEU A 191 -1.95 9.98 -8.01
CA LEU A 191 -2.25 8.69 -8.63
C LEU A 191 -1.05 7.74 -8.59
N THR A 192 0.12 8.22 -9.03
CA THR A 192 1.33 7.39 -9.07
C THR A 192 1.77 6.97 -7.66
N SER A 193 1.60 7.83 -6.66
CA SER A 193 1.91 7.48 -5.27
C SER A 193 0.93 6.48 -4.67
N ALA A 194 -0.37 6.65 -4.92
CA ALA A 194 -1.41 5.81 -4.32
C ALA A 194 -1.54 4.43 -5.00
N LEU A 195 -1.29 4.36 -6.31
CA LEU A 195 -1.55 3.18 -7.14
C LEU A 195 -0.28 2.50 -7.63
N ASN A 196 0.88 3.12 -7.42
CA ASN A 196 2.16 2.67 -7.95
C ASN A 196 2.11 2.41 -9.46
N GLU A 197 1.38 3.26 -10.20
CA GLU A 197 1.23 3.13 -11.65
C GLU A 197 0.98 4.50 -12.26
N ASP A 198 1.49 4.71 -13.47
CA ASP A 198 1.30 5.98 -14.18
C ASP A 198 -0.12 6.12 -14.72
N PRO A 199 -0.65 7.36 -14.85
CA PRO A 199 -1.98 7.61 -15.42
C PRO A 199 -2.18 7.01 -16.82
N GLU A 200 -1.11 6.83 -17.59
CA GLU A 200 -1.08 6.19 -18.91
C GLU A 200 -1.39 4.70 -18.86
N ARG A 201 -1.23 4.07 -17.72
CA ARG A 201 -1.31 2.62 -17.54
C ARG A 201 -2.35 2.18 -16.54
N VAL A 202 -2.68 3.01 -15.56
CA VAL A 202 -3.63 2.67 -14.52
C VAL A 202 -5.07 2.83 -15.01
N SER A 203 -5.96 1.93 -14.56
CA SER A 203 -7.40 2.00 -14.81
C SER A 203 -8.02 3.28 -14.25
N ALA A 204 -8.92 3.91 -15.02
CA ALA A 204 -9.67 5.07 -14.56
C ALA A 204 -10.52 4.75 -13.33
N TRP A 205 -11.08 3.54 -13.22
CA TRP A 205 -11.84 3.14 -12.04
C TRP A 205 -11.04 3.33 -10.74
N HIS A 206 -9.83 2.81 -10.69
CA HIS A 206 -8.98 2.95 -9.49
C HIS A 206 -8.51 4.38 -9.25
N GLY A 207 -8.23 5.12 -10.33
CA GLY A 207 -7.90 6.55 -10.21
C GLY A 207 -9.01 7.37 -9.59
N LEU A 208 -10.24 7.18 -10.05
CA LEU A 208 -11.41 7.87 -9.49
C LEU A 208 -11.69 7.44 -8.04
N GLN A 209 -11.50 6.16 -7.72
CA GLN A 209 -11.64 5.64 -6.37
C GLN A 209 -10.68 6.30 -5.38
N VAL A 210 -9.41 6.52 -5.77
CA VAL A 210 -8.43 7.24 -4.93
C VAL A 210 -8.91 8.64 -4.61
N PHE A 211 -9.38 9.38 -5.60
CA PHE A 211 -9.87 10.76 -5.37
C PHE A 211 -11.18 10.78 -4.59
N TRP A 212 -12.10 9.86 -4.86
CA TRP A 212 -13.35 9.79 -4.11
C TRP A 212 -13.12 9.47 -2.63
N LEU A 213 -12.52 8.33 -2.34
CA LEU A 213 -12.34 7.84 -0.96
C LEU A 213 -11.32 8.64 -0.17
N GLY A 214 -10.22 9.03 -0.83
CA GLY A 214 -9.12 9.75 -0.18
C GLY A 214 -9.41 11.22 0.05
N PHE A 215 -10.18 11.90 -0.82
CA PHE A 215 -10.22 13.36 -0.77
C PHE A 215 -11.62 13.97 -0.83
N LEU A 216 -12.61 13.28 -1.39
CA LEU A 216 -13.92 13.90 -1.63
C LEU A 216 -15.00 13.38 -0.67
N ALA A 217 -15.06 12.10 -0.40
CA ALA A 217 -16.16 11.49 0.35
C ALA A 217 -16.21 11.95 1.80
N ASN A 218 -15.06 11.97 2.47
CA ASN A 218 -14.96 12.22 3.91
C ASN A 218 -13.74 13.07 4.25
N ARG A 219 -13.87 13.99 5.20
CA ARG A 219 -12.78 14.88 5.63
C ARG A 219 -11.60 14.14 6.24
N ALA A 220 -11.84 13.03 6.95
CA ALA A 220 -10.77 12.23 7.52
C ALA A 220 -9.98 11.44 6.47
N GLY A 221 -10.53 11.28 5.25
CA GLY A 221 -9.95 10.44 4.21
C GLY A 221 -8.55 10.87 3.78
N HIS A 222 -8.28 12.17 3.69
CA HIS A 222 -7.01 12.72 3.15
C HIS A 222 -5.84 12.72 4.14
N ARG A 223 -6.08 12.43 5.41
CA ARG A 223 -5.03 12.43 6.43
C ARG A 223 -3.97 11.40 6.10
N VAL A 224 -2.71 11.83 6.10
CA VAL A 224 -1.56 10.97 5.79
C VAL A 224 -1.05 10.32 7.06
N GLY A 225 -1.11 8.99 7.14
CA GLY A 225 -0.58 8.19 8.23
C GLY A 225 0.82 7.67 7.93
N LEU A 226 1.77 7.91 8.83
CA LEU A 226 3.14 7.41 8.76
C LEU A 226 3.48 6.56 9.97
N PRO A 227 4.16 5.40 9.79
CA PRO A 227 4.73 4.67 10.91
C PRO A 227 5.77 5.52 11.65
N ALA A 228 5.65 5.57 12.97
CA ALA A 228 6.61 6.22 13.87
C ALA A 228 7.79 5.30 14.25
N VAL A 229 7.73 4.04 13.83
CA VAL A 229 8.74 3.01 14.04
C VAL A 229 9.05 2.29 12.71
N PRO A 230 10.15 1.53 12.61
CA PRO A 230 10.37 0.65 11.47
C PRO A 230 9.19 -0.31 11.25
N LEU A 231 8.87 -0.60 10.00
CA LEU A 231 7.72 -1.46 9.65
C LEU A 231 7.74 -2.83 10.31
N GLY A 232 8.93 -3.41 10.49
CA GLY A 232 9.10 -4.70 11.16
C GLY A 232 8.54 -4.73 12.58
N GLU A 233 8.55 -3.61 13.28
CA GLU A 233 8.01 -3.51 14.64
C GLU A 233 6.48 -3.53 14.67
N LEU A 234 5.82 -3.08 13.60
CA LEU A 234 4.35 -3.12 13.50
C LEU A 234 3.80 -4.55 13.43
N TYR A 235 4.62 -5.50 12.97
CA TYR A 235 4.16 -6.87 12.69
C TYR A 235 4.76 -7.92 13.62
N GLY A 236 5.56 -7.49 14.61
CA GLY A 236 6.21 -8.37 15.59
C GLY A 236 5.31 -8.81 16.75
N ALA A 237 4.10 -8.28 16.87
CA ALA A 237 3.20 -8.56 17.97
C ALA A 237 2.74 -10.03 18.01
N GLN A 238 2.59 -10.58 19.22
CA GLN A 238 1.94 -11.88 19.40
C GLN A 238 0.45 -11.75 19.13
N ILE A 239 -0.07 -12.57 18.23
CA ILE A 239 -1.50 -12.59 17.91
C ILE A 239 -2.16 -13.71 18.70
N PRO A 240 -3.17 -13.44 19.55
CA PRO A 240 -3.86 -14.46 20.30
C PRO A 240 -4.43 -15.57 19.41
N GLY A 241 -4.21 -16.83 19.79
CA GLY A 241 -4.69 -17.99 19.02
C GLY A 241 -3.88 -18.31 17.77
N VAL A 242 -2.77 -17.61 17.49
CA VAL A 242 -1.94 -17.79 16.32
C VAL A 242 -0.54 -18.27 16.71
N ARG A 243 -0.08 -19.38 16.11
CA ARG A 243 1.31 -19.82 16.12
C ARG A 243 1.97 -19.43 14.81
N VAL A 244 3.07 -18.70 14.89
CA VAL A 244 3.85 -18.29 13.72
C VAL A 244 5.05 -19.23 13.54
N HIS A 245 5.18 -19.78 12.35
CA HIS A 245 6.30 -20.64 11.96
C HIS A 245 7.16 -19.91 10.93
N PHE A 246 8.26 -19.34 11.39
CA PHE A 246 9.25 -18.70 10.53
C PHE A 246 10.13 -19.70 9.79
N ARG A 247 10.74 -19.28 8.68
CA ARG A 247 11.60 -20.11 7.83
C ARG A 247 10.90 -21.42 7.46
N SER A 248 9.61 -21.33 7.20
CA SER A 248 8.73 -22.46 6.92
C SER A 248 7.99 -22.20 5.61
N ALA A 249 8.62 -22.63 4.51
CA ALA A 249 8.06 -22.45 3.18
C ALA A 249 7.15 -23.63 2.81
N VAL A 250 5.95 -23.32 2.31
CA VAL A 250 5.06 -24.34 1.73
C VAL A 250 5.45 -24.57 0.27
N ARG A 251 5.65 -25.83 -0.10
CA ARG A 251 6.06 -26.25 -1.43
C ARG A 251 4.93 -26.82 -2.28
N GLU A 252 3.96 -27.47 -1.62
CA GLU A 252 2.88 -28.17 -2.30
C GLU A 252 1.65 -28.27 -1.39
N LEU A 253 0.48 -28.28 -1.99
CA LEU A 253 -0.78 -28.61 -1.30
C LEU A 253 -1.17 -30.04 -1.63
N ARG A 254 -1.36 -30.86 -0.61
CA ARG A 254 -1.89 -32.21 -0.75
C ARG A 254 -3.41 -32.15 -0.74
N HIS A 255 -4.04 -32.69 -1.76
CA HIS A 255 -5.49 -32.67 -1.89
C HIS A 255 -6.04 -34.06 -2.18
N GLU A 256 -7.24 -34.31 -1.68
CA GLU A 256 -8.00 -35.52 -1.85
C GLU A 256 -9.49 -35.17 -1.98
N ALA A 257 -10.19 -35.81 -2.90
CA ALA A 257 -11.64 -35.68 -3.07
C ALA A 257 -12.14 -34.21 -3.07
N GLY A 258 -11.46 -33.29 -3.77
CA GLY A 258 -11.83 -31.89 -3.86
C GLY A 258 -11.55 -31.05 -2.60
N ARG A 259 -10.76 -31.55 -1.67
CA ARG A 259 -10.33 -30.85 -0.44
C ARG A 259 -8.82 -30.88 -0.30
N VAL A 260 -8.26 -29.86 0.33
CA VAL A 260 -6.85 -29.85 0.73
C VAL A 260 -6.72 -30.57 2.07
N ALA A 261 -5.91 -31.61 2.12
CA ALA A 261 -5.62 -32.38 3.33
C ALA A 261 -4.55 -31.69 4.20
N GLY A 262 -3.66 -30.91 3.58
CA GLY A 262 -2.60 -30.18 4.26
C GLY A 262 -1.59 -29.58 3.30
N ALA A 263 -0.62 -28.87 3.86
CA ALA A 263 0.50 -28.25 3.15
C ALA A 263 1.80 -28.98 3.43
N ARG A 264 2.57 -29.30 2.38
CA ARG A 264 3.91 -29.88 2.51
C ARG A 264 4.94 -28.74 2.60
N LEU A 265 5.71 -28.77 3.68
CA LEU A 265 6.76 -27.82 3.96
C LEU A 265 8.06 -28.17 3.24
N ASP A 266 8.99 -27.22 3.20
CA ASP A 266 10.32 -27.39 2.56
C ASP A 266 11.23 -28.41 3.27
N ASP A 267 10.98 -28.67 4.56
CA ASP A 267 11.66 -29.73 5.34
C ASP A 267 11.01 -31.11 5.19
N GLY A 268 10.00 -31.25 4.32
CA GLY A 268 9.27 -32.49 4.05
C GLY A 268 8.11 -32.78 5.00
N ARG A 269 7.98 -32.07 6.12
CA ARG A 269 6.85 -32.26 7.05
C ARG A 269 5.52 -31.85 6.42
N MET A 270 4.44 -32.46 6.90
CA MET A 270 3.08 -32.07 6.57
C MET A 270 2.48 -31.21 7.66
N ALA A 271 1.94 -30.05 7.28
CA ALA A 271 1.06 -29.23 8.10
C ALA A 271 -0.39 -29.60 7.75
N PRO A 272 -1.07 -30.46 8.53
CA PRO A 272 -2.45 -30.85 8.27
C PRO A 272 -3.37 -29.66 8.50
N ALA A 273 -4.39 -29.51 7.67
CA ALA A 273 -5.30 -28.38 7.76
C ALA A 273 -6.76 -28.81 7.58
N ARG A 274 -7.63 -28.40 8.49
CA ARG A 274 -9.08 -28.43 8.29
C ARG A 274 -9.51 -27.38 7.28
N TRP A 275 -8.97 -26.17 7.44
CA TRP A 275 -9.14 -25.01 6.57
C TRP A 275 -7.76 -24.46 6.19
N LEU A 276 -7.62 -23.95 4.97
CA LEU A 276 -6.35 -23.41 4.49
C LEU A 276 -6.57 -22.06 3.79
N ILE A 277 -5.68 -21.10 4.05
CA ILE A 277 -5.64 -19.83 3.33
C ILE A 277 -4.27 -19.68 2.68
N VAL A 278 -4.24 -19.52 1.35
CA VAL A 278 -3.03 -19.16 0.60
C VAL A 278 -2.99 -17.63 0.46
N ALA A 279 -2.12 -17.00 1.25
CA ALA A 279 -1.97 -15.54 1.34
C ALA A 279 -0.63 -15.10 0.74
N LEU A 280 -0.38 -15.48 -0.51
CA LEU A 280 0.87 -15.26 -1.24
C LEU A 280 0.67 -14.29 -2.41
N PRO A 281 1.78 -13.72 -2.96
CA PRO A 281 1.75 -13.04 -4.26
C PRO A 281 1.18 -13.98 -5.35
N PHE A 282 0.58 -13.40 -6.39
CA PHE A 282 -0.12 -14.18 -7.44
C PHE A 282 0.79 -15.21 -8.11
N GLU A 283 2.06 -14.89 -8.37
CA GLU A 283 3.02 -15.80 -8.99
C GLU A 283 3.40 -17.00 -8.09
N GLU A 284 3.42 -16.81 -6.78
CA GLU A 284 3.65 -17.91 -5.84
C GLU A 284 2.36 -18.72 -5.63
N THR A 285 1.22 -18.05 -5.64
CA THR A 285 -0.10 -18.72 -5.58
C THR A 285 -0.31 -19.61 -6.80
N ALA A 286 0.10 -19.17 -8.00
CA ALA A 286 0.02 -19.95 -9.24
C ALA A 286 0.78 -21.30 -9.19
N ARG A 287 1.75 -21.45 -8.28
CA ARG A 287 2.48 -22.71 -8.08
C ARG A 287 1.74 -23.68 -7.20
N LEU A 288 0.81 -23.18 -6.37
CA LEU A 288 0.11 -23.98 -5.37
C LEU A 288 -1.36 -24.24 -5.73
N LEU A 289 -1.99 -23.30 -6.42
CA LEU A 289 -3.41 -23.34 -6.74
C LEU A 289 -3.63 -23.28 -8.25
N PRO A 290 -4.59 -24.06 -8.79
CA PRO A 290 -5.00 -23.92 -10.17
C PRO A 290 -5.71 -22.57 -10.38
N GLY A 291 -5.44 -21.93 -11.51
CA GLY A 291 -6.04 -20.64 -11.90
C GLY A 291 -5.27 -19.99 -13.03
N ASP A 292 -5.86 -19.00 -13.67
CA ASP A 292 -5.18 -18.18 -14.68
C ASP A 292 -4.69 -16.88 -14.02
N TYR A 293 -3.39 -16.77 -13.84
CA TYR A 293 -2.69 -15.62 -13.28
C TYR A 293 -1.85 -14.88 -14.33
N SER A 294 -1.93 -15.30 -15.61
CA SER A 294 -1.07 -14.80 -16.69
C SER A 294 -1.29 -13.32 -17.03
N ALA A 295 -2.45 -12.78 -16.70
CA ALA A 295 -2.78 -11.38 -16.94
C ALA A 295 -2.09 -10.41 -15.96
N PHE A 296 -1.63 -10.90 -14.81
CA PHE A 296 -1.00 -10.04 -13.82
C PHE A 296 0.44 -9.71 -14.20
N SER A 297 0.79 -8.45 -14.09
CA SER A 297 2.15 -7.93 -14.24
C SER A 297 2.50 -7.07 -13.03
N HIS A 298 3.79 -6.78 -12.83
CA HIS A 298 4.25 -5.99 -11.70
C HIS A 298 4.51 -4.53 -12.06
N SER A 299 4.34 -3.67 -11.07
CA SER A 299 4.83 -2.29 -11.06
C SER A 299 5.88 -2.12 -9.97
N PRO A 300 7.09 -1.63 -10.31
CA PRO A 300 8.21 -1.50 -9.39
C PRO A 300 8.14 -0.21 -8.58
N ILE A 301 8.79 -0.25 -7.39
CA ILE A 301 9.11 0.94 -6.59
C ILE A 301 10.60 0.96 -6.32
N ILE A 302 11.21 2.15 -6.31
CA ILE A 302 12.58 2.34 -5.87
C ILE A 302 12.57 3.18 -4.61
N GLY A 303 13.15 2.62 -3.54
CA GLY A 303 13.49 3.30 -2.30
C GLY A 303 14.94 3.77 -2.34
N ILE A 304 15.18 5.05 -2.10
CA ILE A 304 16.52 5.64 -2.08
C ILE A 304 16.75 6.16 -0.68
N HIS A 305 17.73 5.62 0.02
CA HIS A 305 18.10 5.96 1.39
C HIS A 305 19.34 6.80 1.37
N LEU A 306 19.26 8.01 1.93
CA LEU A 306 20.32 9.01 1.90
C LEU A 306 20.57 9.53 3.31
N TRP A 307 21.80 9.48 3.78
CA TRP A 307 22.24 10.05 5.06
C TRP A 307 23.13 11.26 4.80
N PHE A 308 22.70 12.40 5.31
CA PHE A 308 23.42 13.66 5.22
C PHE A 308 24.00 14.06 6.57
N ASP A 309 24.99 14.94 6.58
CA ASP A 309 25.62 15.49 7.79
C ASP A 309 24.67 16.41 8.59
N ARG A 310 23.56 16.83 7.99
CA ARG A 310 22.53 17.70 8.59
C ARG A 310 21.19 17.56 7.88
N PRO A 311 20.07 18.01 8.50
CA PRO A 311 18.75 17.96 7.88
C PRO A 311 18.67 18.75 6.57
N LEU A 312 18.00 18.20 5.56
CA LEU A 312 17.71 18.90 4.29
C LEU A 312 16.50 19.83 4.40
N PHE A 313 15.50 19.45 5.17
CA PHE A 313 14.23 20.17 5.36
C PHE A 313 13.62 19.83 6.71
N GLU A 314 12.70 20.67 7.21
CA GLU A 314 12.12 20.55 8.56
C GLU A 314 10.86 19.67 8.61
N ALA A 315 10.06 19.67 7.53
CA ALA A 315 8.81 18.91 7.49
C ALA A 315 9.08 17.39 7.62
N PRO A 316 8.16 16.60 8.16
CA PRO A 316 8.32 15.14 8.26
C PRO A 316 8.42 14.46 6.88
N PHE A 317 7.80 15.05 5.86
CA PHE A 317 7.85 14.60 4.47
C PHE A 317 7.51 15.74 3.51
N ALA A 318 7.80 15.52 2.23
CA ALA A 318 7.43 16.43 1.14
C ALA A 318 7.13 15.66 -0.14
N ALA A 319 6.07 16.05 -0.85
CA ALA A 319 5.82 15.67 -2.22
C ALA A 319 6.64 16.56 -3.16
N LEU A 320 7.43 15.97 -4.04
CA LEU A 320 8.34 16.65 -4.95
C LEU A 320 7.77 16.66 -6.36
N LEU A 321 7.56 17.84 -6.94
CA LEU A 321 6.84 17.98 -8.19
C LEU A 321 7.78 18.19 -9.38
N GLY A 322 7.47 17.51 -10.51
CA GLY A 322 8.13 17.77 -11.79
C GLY A 322 9.56 17.24 -11.89
N ARG A 323 9.90 16.24 -11.10
CA ARG A 323 11.19 15.55 -11.12
C ARG A 323 10.99 14.04 -10.96
N THR A 324 12.10 13.29 -11.01
CA THR A 324 12.10 11.82 -10.88
C THR A 324 11.74 11.39 -9.47
N VAL A 325 12.35 12.00 -8.45
CA VAL A 325 12.04 11.75 -7.05
C VAL A 325 10.68 12.36 -6.73
N GLN A 326 9.74 11.53 -6.31
CA GLN A 326 8.35 11.94 -6.08
C GLN A 326 8.08 12.33 -4.63
N TRP A 327 8.76 11.70 -3.68
CA TRP A 327 8.59 11.94 -2.26
C TRP A 327 9.92 11.86 -1.51
N ALA A 328 10.04 12.69 -0.50
CA ALA A 328 11.12 12.65 0.48
C ALA A 328 10.53 12.60 1.88
N PHE A 329 11.02 11.65 2.69
CA PHE A 329 10.58 11.43 4.07
C PHE A 329 11.78 11.54 5.00
N ARG A 330 11.67 12.38 6.05
CA ARG A 330 12.63 12.36 7.15
C ARG A 330 12.34 11.18 8.06
N LYS A 331 13.36 10.46 8.42
CA LYS A 331 13.19 9.32 9.33
C LYS A 331 13.39 9.78 10.77
N LEU A 332 12.58 9.25 11.67
CA LEU A 332 12.67 9.55 13.10
C LEU A 332 13.98 8.99 13.67
N GLY A 333 14.57 9.73 14.61
CA GLY A 333 15.80 9.32 15.29
C GLY A 333 17.10 9.74 14.59
N ASP A 334 17.09 10.07 13.29
CA ASP A 334 18.25 10.58 12.56
C ASP A 334 17.84 11.76 11.67
N PRO A 335 18.13 13.00 12.08
CA PRO A 335 17.74 14.20 11.34
C PRO A 335 18.33 14.29 9.93
N GLY A 336 19.50 13.68 9.69
CA GLY A 336 20.16 13.64 8.39
C GLY A 336 19.66 12.53 7.48
N TYR A 337 18.86 11.60 7.98
CA TYR A 337 18.37 10.49 7.18
C TYR A 337 17.08 10.85 6.44
N VAL A 338 17.18 10.79 5.11
CA VAL A 338 16.06 11.03 4.18
C VAL A 338 15.82 9.77 3.35
N GLN A 339 14.61 9.28 3.34
CA GLN A 339 14.17 8.23 2.44
C GLN A 339 13.37 8.84 1.28
N CYS A 340 13.88 8.69 0.06
CA CYS A 340 13.18 9.08 -1.15
C CYS A 340 12.45 7.89 -1.78
N VAL A 341 11.34 8.16 -2.45
CA VAL A 341 10.52 7.14 -3.11
C VAL A 341 10.24 7.54 -4.55
N VAL A 342 10.41 6.57 -5.45
CA VAL A 342 9.98 6.65 -6.84
C VAL A 342 9.04 5.47 -7.11
N SER A 343 7.77 5.74 -7.32
CA SER A 343 6.75 4.78 -7.73
C SER A 343 6.71 4.64 -9.25
N ALA A 344 6.15 3.54 -9.76
CA ALA A 344 6.10 3.20 -11.19
C ALA A 344 7.47 3.24 -11.89
N ALA A 345 8.54 2.94 -11.15
CA ALA A 345 9.94 3.22 -11.45
C ALA A 345 10.57 2.31 -12.54
N ARG A 346 9.80 1.95 -13.59
CA ARG A 346 10.28 1.04 -14.65
C ARG A 346 11.51 1.56 -15.37
N GLU A 347 11.56 2.85 -15.64
CA GLU A 347 12.67 3.49 -16.36
C GLU A 347 13.98 3.49 -15.56
N LEU A 348 13.88 3.49 -14.22
CA LEU A 348 15.04 3.47 -13.34
C LEU A 348 15.58 2.06 -13.04
N LEU A 349 14.81 1.00 -13.34
CA LEU A 349 15.25 -0.37 -13.06
C LEU A 349 16.59 -0.74 -13.71
N PRO A 350 16.87 -0.38 -14.98
CA PRO A 350 18.15 -0.69 -15.62
C PRO A 350 19.30 0.20 -15.14
N MET A 351 19.02 1.34 -14.50
CA MET A 351 20.06 2.29 -14.09
C MET A 351 20.88 1.73 -12.92
N PRO A 352 22.22 1.92 -12.91
CA PRO A 352 23.06 1.60 -11.76
C PRO A 352 22.64 2.38 -10.49
N PRO A 353 22.78 1.80 -9.28
CA PRO A 353 22.43 2.46 -8.04
C PRO A 353 23.07 3.84 -7.86
N ASP A 354 24.34 3.99 -8.23
CA ASP A 354 25.07 5.26 -8.09
C ASP A 354 24.46 6.37 -8.93
N GLN A 355 24.03 6.08 -10.17
CA GLN A 355 23.37 7.05 -11.02
C GLN A 355 21.99 7.46 -10.47
N ILE A 356 21.29 6.54 -9.83
CA ILE A 356 20.01 6.83 -9.15
C ILE A 356 20.27 7.76 -7.97
N VAL A 357 21.31 7.51 -7.18
CA VAL A 357 21.71 8.36 -6.05
C VAL A 357 22.14 9.76 -6.52
N GLU A 358 22.97 9.86 -7.57
CA GLU A 358 23.38 11.14 -8.15
C GLU A 358 22.18 11.96 -8.60
N THR A 359 21.21 11.31 -9.29
CA THR A 359 19.97 11.95 -9.72
C THR A 359 19.18 12.45 -8.52
N ALA A 360 18.97 11.62 -7.50
CA ALA A 360 18.23 11.99 -6.30
C ALA A 360 18.87 13.17 -5.55
N VAL A 361 20.19 13.13 -5.35
CA VAL A 361 20.93 14.21 -4.66
C VAL A 361 20.88 15.52 -5.45
N ARG A 362 21.03 15.47 -6.77
CA ARG A 362 20.92 16.66 -7.63
C ARG A 362 19.53 17.27 -7.52
N GLU A 363 18.46 16.47 -7.64
CA GLU A 363 17.08 16.93 -7.57
C GLU A 363 16.75 17.48 -6.18
N LEU A 364 17.17 16.82 -5.09
CA LEU A 364 16.98 17.32 -3.73
C LEU A 364 17.62 18.68 -3.49
N ARG A 365 18.78 18.96 -4.12
CA ARG A 365 19.40 20.29 -4.06
C ARG A 365 18.61 21.37 -4.80
N GLU A 366 17.89 21.02 -5.85
CA GLU A 366 16.97 21.94 -6.52
C GLU A 366 15.76 22.26 -5.64
N PHE A 367 15.17 21.24 -4.99
CA PHE A 367 14.03 21.42 -4.10
C PHE A 367 14.38 22.15 -2.80
N PHE A 368 15.60 21.97 -2.29
CA PHE A 368 16.05 22.52 -1.02
C PHE A 368 17.37 23.31 -1.20
N PRO A 369 17.34 24.41 -1.97
CA PRO A 369 18.57 25.10 -2.42
C PRO A 369 19.37 25.75 -1.30
N ASN A 370 18.76 26.02 -0.15
CA ASN A 370 19.41 26.67 0.98
C ASN A 370 20.16 25.71 1.91
N THR A 371 20.29 24.44 1.52
CA THR A 371 20.88 23.40 2.35
C THR A 371 22.22 22.95 1.78
N TRP A 372 23.32 23.18 2.54
CA TRP A 372 24.68 22.76 2.19
C TRP A 372 25.03 21.39 2.82
N ALA A 373 24.06 20.48 2.83
CA ALA A 373 24.23 19.16 3.41
C ALA A 373 25.14 18.28 2.52
N GLN A 374 26.08 17.58 3.15
CA GLN A 374 26.96 16.61 2.49
C GLN A 374 26.38 15.20 2.62
N LEU A 375 26.34 14.46 1.52
CA LEU A 375 25.95 13.05 1.54
C LEU A 375 27.06 12.23 2.19
N LEU A 376 26.74 11.50 3.25
CA LEU A 376 27.65 10.63 4.00
C LEU A 376 27.53 9.17 3.58
N ARG A 377 26.27 8.73 3.31
CA ARG A 377 25.95 7.34 2.97
C ARG A 377 24.72 7.28 2.09
N SER A 378 24.64 6.25 1.25
CA SER A 378 23.45 5.98 0.44
C SER A 378 23.18 4.48 0.32
N SER A 379 21.92 4.12 0.03
CA SER A 379 21.50 2.77 -0.33
C SER A 379 20.29 2.84 -1.25
N VAL A 380 20.19 1.95 -2.24
CA VAL A 380 19.08 1.88 -3.18
C VAL A 380 18.45 0.50 -3.12
N ILE A 381 17.15 0.45 -2.88
CA ILE A 381 16.35 -0.78 -2.92
C ILE A 381 15.46 -0.72 -4.15
N LYS A 382 15.61 -1.69 -5.04
CA LYS A 382 14.75 -1.88 -6.22
C LYS A 382 13.74 -2.98 -5.94
N GLU A 383 12.54 -2.61 -5.48
CA GLU A 383 11.46 -3.57 -5.32
C GLU A 383 10.74 -3.76 -6.67
N VAL A 384 11.21 -4.75 -7.42
CA VAL A 384 10.71 -5.03 -8.78
C VAL A 384 9.28 -5.53 -8.77
N ARG A 385 8.86 -6.21 -7.71
CA ARG A 385 7.53 -6.80 -7.54
C ARG A 385 6.74 -6.12 -6.42
N ALA A 386 6.76 -4.77 -6.41
CA ALA A 386 6.15 -3.99 -5.33
C ALA A 386 4.62 -4.16 -5.28
N THR A 387 3.95 -3.99 -6.41
CA THR A 387 2.50 -4.20 -6.56
C THR A 387 2.21 -4.93 -7.87
N TYR A 388 1.00 -5.48 -8.03
CA TYR A 388 0.55 -5.76 -9.39
C TYR A 388 0.15 -4.43 -10.09
N SER A 389 0.24 -4.39 -11.41
CA SER A 389 -0.18 -3.24 -12.22
C SER A 389 -1.70 -3.24 -12.38
N ALA A 390 -2.38 -2.22 -11.84
CA ALA A 390 -3.83 -2.05 -11.92
C ALA A 390 -4.25 -1.49 -13.30
N ALA A 391 -3.83 -2.15 -14.37
CA ALA A 391 -4.10 -1.77 -15.76
C ALA A 391 -5.60 -1.92 -16.10
N PRO A 392 -6.07 -1.25 -17.18
CA PRO A 392 -7.43 -1.43 -17.66
C PRO A 392 -7.80 -2.89 -17.89
N GLY A 393 -9.01 -3.28 -17.50
CA GLY A 393 -9.54 -4.63 -17.61
C GLY A 393 -9.07 -5.62 -16.54
N MET A 394 -8.17 -5.22 -15.65
CA MET A 394 -7.68 -6.11 -14.59
C MET A 394 -8.74 -6.42 -13.54
N GLU A 395 -9.65 -5.51 -13.27
CA GLU A 395 -10.65 -5.68 -12.21
C GLU A 395 -11.58 -6.88 -12.48
N ALA A 396 -11.91 -7.14 -13.74
CA ALA A 396 -12.71 -8.30 -14.15
C ALA A 396 -11.95 -9.64 -14.06
N ARG A 397 -10.63 -9.60 -13.99
CA ARG A 397 -9.75 -10.79 -13.94
C ARG A 397 -9.30 -11.17 -12.53
N ARG A 398 -9.58 -10.32 -11.55
CA ARG A 398 -9.22 -10.57 -10.15
C ARG A 398 -10.10 -11.69 -9.58
N PRO A 399 -9.53 -12.79 -9.09
CA PRO A 399 -10.31 -13.90 -8.56
C PRO A 399 -10.93 -13.57 -7.20
N SER A 400 -12.05 -14.21 -6.89
CA SER A 400 -12.63 -14.20 -5.56
C SER A 400 -11.74 -14.95 -4.55
N PRO A 401 -12.00 -14.85 -3.24
CA PRO A 401 -11.30 -15.65 -2.24
C PRO A 401 -11.50 -17.16 -2.39
N ALA A 402 -12.57 -17.63 -3.06
CA ALA A 402 -12.83 -19.04 -3.25
C ALA A 402 -11.83 -19.67 -4.23
N THR A 403 -11.49 -20.95 -3.98
CA THR A 403 -10.69 -21.78 -4.87
C THR A 403 -11.51 -23.01 -5.31
N PRO A 404 -11.03 -23.84 -6.23
CA PRO A 404 -11.70 -25.10 -6.57
C PRO A 404 -11.81 -26.10 -5.40
N PHE A 405 -11.08 -25.88 -4.30
CA PHE A 405 -11.10 -26.75 -3.13
C PHE A 405 -12.06 -26.20 -2.07
N ALA A 406 -12.96 -27.05 -1.57
CA ALA A 406 -14.04 -26.65 -0.65
C ALA A 406 -13.56 -26.07 0.70
N ASN A 407 -12.31 -26.33 1.10
CA ASN A 407 -11.72 -25.88 2.36
C ASN A 407 -10.46 -25.03 2.19
N CYS A 408 -10.17 -24.56 0.98
CA CYS A 408 -9.02 -23.72 0.69
C CYS A 408 -9.47 -22.40 0.09
N PHE A 409 -8.91 -21.32 0.60
CA PHE A 409 -9.20 -19.96 0.16
C PHE A 409 -7.91 -19.24 -0.21
N GLN A 410 -8.02 -18.18 -1.01
CA GLN A 410 -6.88 -17.35 -1.42
C GLN A 410 -7.06 -15.91 -0.96
N ALA A 411 -5.94 -15.26 -0.64
CA ALA A 411 -5.89 -13.87 -0.25
C ALA A 411 -4.64 -13.18 -0.84
N GLY A 412 -4.72 -11.90 -1.03
CA GLY A 412 -3.68 -11.03 -1.59
C GLY A 412 -4.31 -9.78 -2.19
N ASP A 413 -3.54 -8.72 -2.28
CA ASP A 413 -3.98 -7.45 -2.89
C ASP A 413 -4.49 -7.61 -4.33
N TRP A 414 -4.11 -8.67 -5.00
CA TRP A 414 -4.49 -9.04 -6.37
C TRP A 414 -5.85 -9.75 -6.47
N THR A 415 -6.47 -10.17 -5.35
CA THR A 415 -7.83 -10.75 -5.35
C THR A 415 -8.91 -9.66 -5.43
N ALA A 416 -10.16 -10.04 -5.77
CA ALA A 416 -11.29 -9.12 -5.98
C ALA A 416 -11.77 -8.48 -4.67
N THR A 417 -11.03 -7.52 -4.15
CA THR A 417 -11.35 -6.80 -2.91
C THR A 417 -12.18 -5.53 -3.13
N GLY A 418 -12.32 -5.09 -4.38
CA GLY A 418 -12.87 -3.79 -4.73
C GLY A 418 -11.90 -2.63 -4.53
N TRP A 419 -10.71 -2.87 -3.95
CA TRP A 419 -9.65 -1.88 -3.74
C TRP A 419 -8.46 -2.13 -4.68
N PRO A 420 -7.68 -1.07 -5.00
CA PRO A 420 -6.47 -1.21 -5.79
C PRO A 420 -5.36 -1.97 -5.05
N PRO A 421 -4.20 -2.23 -5.70
CA PRO A 421 -3.05 -2.95 -5.10
C PRO A 421 -2.37 -2.13 -4.01
N THR A 422 -2.95 -2.14 -2.83
CA THR A 422 -2.51 -1.36 -1.67
C THR A 422 -2.45 -2.23 -0.41
N MET A 423 -1.87 -1.71 0.67
CA MET A 423 -1.93 -2.36 1.99
C MET A 423 -3.37 -2.59 2.45
N GLU A 424 -4.25 -1.62 2.22
CA GLU A 424 -5.69 -1.76 2.51
C GLU A 424 -6.30 -2.92 1.71
N GLY A 425 -6.03 -3.00 0.39
CA GLY A 425 -6.48 -4.09 -0.45
C GLY A 425 -6.01 -5.47 0.04
N ALA A 426 -4.76 -5.56 0.51
CA ALA A 426 -4.21 -6.79 1.07
C ALA A 426 -4.94 -7.20 2.36
N VAL A 427 -5.16 -6.28 3.31
CA VAL A 427 -5.89 -6.55 4.56
C VAL A 427 -7.32 -6.97 4.27
N ARG A 428 -8.04 -6.25 3.39
CA ARG A 428 -9.40 -6.60 2.96
C ARG A 428 -9.47 -8.02 2.40
N SER A 429 -8.48 -8.44 1.62
CA SER A 429 -8.42 -9.79 1.07
C SER A 429 -8.29 -10.86 2.16
N GLY A 430 -7.46 -10.58 3.17
CA GLY A 430 -7.28 -11.46 4.33
C GLY A 430 -8.57 -11.60 5.13
N TYR A 431 -9.27 -10.50 5.40
CA TYR A 431 -10.58 -10.53 6.08
C TYR A 431 -11.63 -11.27 5.26
N ALA A 432 -11.70 -11.02 3.96
CA ALA A 432 -12.63 -11.74 3.08
C ALA A 432 -12.37 -13.26 3.08
N ALA A 433 -11.12 -13.70 3.06
CA ALA A 433 -10.78 -15.12 3.18
C ALA A 433 -11.14 -15.69 4.55
N ALA A 434 -10.91 -14.94 5.64
CA ALA A 434 -11.32 -15.33 6.99
C ALA A 434 -12.83 -15.47 7.13
N GLU A 435 -13.63 -14.57 6.55
CA GLU A 435 -15.09 -14.66 6.50
C GLU A 435 -15.55 -15.96 5.80
N ARG A 436 -14.87 -16.34 4.70
CA ARG A 436 -15.15 -17.61 4.00
C ARG A 436 -14.86 -18.82 4.89
N VAL A 437 -13.75 -18.79 5.65
CA VAL A 437 -13.42 -19.86 6.61
C VAL A 437 -14.53 -19.97 7.66
N THR A 438 -14.94 -18.86 8.30
CA THR A 438 -15.97 -18.88 9.36
C THR A 438 -17.31 -19.33 8.83
N GLN A 439 -17.68 -18.91 7.61
CA GLN A 439 -18.90 -19.37 6.93
C GLN A 439 -18.87 -20.89 6.67
N ALA A 440 -17.77 -21.40 6.09
CA ALA A 440 -17.60 -22.81 5.81
C ALA A 440 -17.50 -23.69 7.08
N ALA A 441 -17.05 -23.11 8.19
CA ALA A 441 -17.01 -23.74 9.50
C ALA A 441 -18.36 -23.72 10.23
N GLY A 442 -19.42 -23.14 9.64
CA GLY A 442 -20.74 -23.03 10.26
C GLY A 442 -20.87 -21.99 11.37
N ARG A 443 -19.88 -21.09 11.48
CA ARG A 443 -19.82 -19.99 12.48
C ARG A 443 -19.58 -18.66 11.80
N PRO A 444 -20.45 -18.18 10.88
CA PRO A 444 -20.20 -16.99 10.08
C PRO A 444 -19.95 -15.77 10.94
N GLN A 445 -18.85 -15.06 10.64
CA GLN A 445 -18.50 -13.79 11.26
C GLN A 445 -18.11 -12.79 10.18
N ARG A 446 -18.26 -11.50 10.47
CA ARG A 446 -17.93 -10.40 9.58
C ARG A 446 -16.72 -9.67 10.13
N PHE A 447 -15.71 -9.48 9.28
CA PHE A 447 -14.45 -8.80 9.62
C PHE A 447 -14.21 -7.57 8.74
N LEU A 448 -14.69 -7.59 7.49
CA LEU A 448 -14.58 -6.47 6.58
C LEU A 448 -15.34 -5.27 7.11
N LEU A 449 -14.61 -4.18 7.32
CA LEU A 449 -15.19 -2.89 7.65
C LEU A 449 -15.59 -2.14 6.37
N PRO A 450 -16.67 -1.36 6.43
CA PRO A 450 -17.04 -0.46 5.34
C PRO A 450 -16.01 0.65 5.17
N GLU A 451 -16.06 1.32 4.03
CA GLU A 451 -15.38 2.59 3.77
C GLU A 451 -15.91 3.68 4.71
N LEU A 452 -15.14 4.77 4.87
CA LEU A 452 -15.63 5.95 5.56
C LEU A 452 -16.91 6.46 4.86
N PRO A 453 -17.99 6.71 5.61
CA PRO A 453 -19.23 7.20 5.02
C PRO A 453 -19.01 8.58 4.38
N ALA A 454 -19.68 8.82 3.25
CA ALA A 454 -19.72 10.16 2.69
C ALA A 454 -20.34 11.14 3.69
N GLU A 455 -19.76 12.33 3.83
CA GLU A 455 -20.24 13.36 4.77
C GLU A 455 -20.44 14.72 4.10
N GLY A 456 -21.05 15.64 4.81
CA GLY A 456 -21.30 17.00 4.31
C GLY A 456 -22.08 16.97 2.99
N LEU A 457 -21.62 17.76 2.01
CA LEU A 457 -22.22 17.82 0.68
C LEU A 457 -21.94 16.58 -0.16
N SER A 458 -20.91 15.80 0.20
CA SER A 458 -20.54 14.57 -0.53
C SER A 458 -21.64 13.50 -0.49
N ARG A 459 -22.54 13.53 0.49
CA ARG A 459 -23.72 12.65 0.57
C ARG A 459 -24.67 12.79 -0.61
N TRP A 460 -24.66 13.94 -1.27
CA TRP A 460 -25.55 14.23 -2.40
C TRP A 460 -24.98 13.74 -3.74
N PHE A 461 -23.71 13.36 -3.80
CA PHE A 461 -23.13 12.82 -5.02
C PHE A 461 -23.60 11.38 -5.24
N PRO A 462 -23.96 11.00 -6.48
CA PRO A 462 -24.41 9.64 -6.79
C PRO A 462 -23.37 8.55 -6.41
N THR A 463 -22.08 8.86 -6.51
CA THR A 463 -20.98 7.95 -6.15
C THR A 463 -21.03 7.53 -4.67
N ALA A 464 -21.54 8.35 -3.77
CA ALA A 464 -21.74 7.99 -2.36
C ALA A 464 -22.60 6.72 -2.20
N ARG A 465 -23.63 6.55 -3.05
CA ARG A 465 -24.56 5.42 -2.96
C ARG A 465 -23.98 4.07 -3.37
N ILE A 466 -22.90 4.07 -4.15
CA ILE A 466 -22.23 2.82 -4.60
C ILE A 466 -21.09 2.39 -3.68
N THR A 467 -20.61 3.31 -2.85
CA THR A 467 -19.56 3.05 -1.86
C THR A 467 -20.12 2.75 -0.46
N GLU A 468 -21.39 3.03 -0.22
CA GLU A 468 -22.05 2.61 1.02
C GLU A 468 -22.28 1.09 1.03
N PRO A 469 -22.04 0.40 2.15
CA PRO A 469 -22.35 -1.02 2.25
C PRO A 469 -23.87 -1.18 2.05
N ARG A 470 -24.25 -2.03 1.10
CA ARG A 470 -25.66 -2.45 1.00
C ARG A 470 -26.01 -3.26 2.25
N PRO A 471 -27.16 -3.00 2.87
CA PRO A 471 -27.59 -3.66 4.09
C PRO A 471 -27.67 -5.18 3.96
#